data_a0d7d3ce92f33ee11ce61e213a8949ff
#
_entry.id   a0d7d3ce92f33ee11ce61e213a8949ff
#
_cell.length_a   1.000
_cell.length_b   1.000
_cell.length_c   1.000
_cell.angle_alpha   90.00
_cell.angle_beta   90.00
_cell.angle_gamma   90.00
#
_symmetry.space_group_name_H-M   'P 1'
#
loop_
_entity.id
_entity.type
_entity.pdbx_description
1 polymer ?
#
loop_
_entity_poly.entity_id
_entity_poly.type
_entity_poly.pdbx_seq_one_letter_code
_entity_poly.pdbx_strand_id
1 'polypeptide(L)'
;MKTSDLIGSFEQREFPAFRNPTIDTLIWGRKRHHIPILLEIDVTAARTAIRDRSAQTGVRISFTGWVVKCLAQAVSEHKYIHAVRKGNKQLVIFDDVDINIVVERAVGKTAPGETLPMPYIIRQANEKNVAEIHAEIRTAQRSSVAAGEVQIGSPRAAWIT
;
A
#
# COMPACT_ATOMS: atom_id res chain seq x y z
N MET A 1 31.15 -18.27 12.22
CA MET A 1 32.45 -17.90 12.78
C MET A 1 32.23 -16.68 13.67
N LYS A 2 32.50 -16.74 14.97
CA LYS A 2 32.38 -15.60 15.87
C LYS A 2 33.68 -14.80 15.80
N THR A 3 33.57 -13.56 15.38
CA THR A 3 34.70 -12.62 15.33
C THR A 3 34.56 -11.64 16.48
N SER A 4 35.59 -11.33 17.21
CA SER A 4 35.60 -10.31 18.22
C SER A 4 36.57 -9.21 17.79
N ASP A 5 36.12 -7.96 17.82
CA ASP A 5 36.95 -6.78 17.61
C ASP A 5 36.66 -5.73 18.71
N LEU A 6 37.08 -4.49 18.49
CA LEU A 6 36.88 -3.39 19.43
C LEU A 6 35.39 -3.10 19.74
N ILE A 7 34.45 -3.64 18.96
CA ILE A 7 32.99 -3.43 19.11
C ILE A 7 32.39 -4.52 20.01
N GLY A 8 33.12 -5.63 20.25
CA GLY A 8 32.68 -6.79 21.01
C GLY A 8 32.52 -8.06 20.16
N SER A 9 31.89 -9.09 20.73
CA SER A 9 31.66 -10.33 19.99
C SER A 9 30.39 -10.18 19.10
N PHE A 10 30.52 -10.52 17.83
CA PHE A 10 29.41 -10.48 16.87
C PHE A 10 29.35 -11.75 16.02
N GLU A 11 28.18 -12.04 15.48
CA GLU A 11 27.95 -13.09 14.52
C GLU A 11 27.67 -12.48 13.15
N GLN A 12 28.39 -12.93 12.14
CA GLN A 12 28.18 -12.50 10.75
C GLN A 12 27.29 -13.52 10.05
N ARG A 13 26.18 -13.07 9.47
CA ARG A 13 25.25 -13.88 8.68
C ARG A 13 25.07 -13.29 7.30
N GLU A 14 24.70 -14.12 6.35
CA GLU A 14 24.31 -13.63 5.02
C GLU A 14 23.08 -12.74 5.10
N PHE A 15 23.08 -11.66 4.30
CA PHE A 15 21.95 -10.77 4.21
C PHE A 15 20.83 -11.42 3.37
N PRO A 16 19.58 -11.48 3.85
CA PRO A 16 18.49 -12.11 3.12
C PRO A 16 18.21 -11.38 1.80
N ALA A 17 18.38 -12.05 0.66
CA ALA A 17 18.21 -11.46 -0.67
C ALA A 17 16.83 -10.85 -0.91
N PHE A 18 15.77 -11.36 -0.25
CA PHE A 18 14.41 -10.82 -0.36
C PHE A 18 14.25 -9.40 0.20
N ARG A 19 15.23 -8.90 0.97
CA ARG A 19 15.26 -7.52 1.49
C ARG A 19 15.87 -6.51 0.50
N ASN A 20 16.54 -6.96 -0.56
CA ASN A 20 17.15 -6.06 -1.54
C ASN A 20 16.14 -5.08 -2.16
N PRO A 21 14.92 -5.48 -2.58
CA PRO A 21 13.93 -4.53 -3.11
C PRO A 21 13.56 -3.41 -2.14
N THR A 22 13.53 -3.70 -0.83
CA THR A 22 13.30 -2.68 0.20
C THR A 22 14.44 -1.67 0.25
N ILE A 23 15.69 -2.14 0.17
CA ILE A 23 16.87 -1.27 0.15
C ILE A 23 16.86 -0.40 -1.10
N ASP A 24 16.58 -0.98 -2.27
CA ASP A 24 16.49 -0.25 -3.54
C ASP A 24 15.43 0.84 -3.46
N THR A 25 14.25 0.53 -2.93
CA THR A 25 13.18 1.51 -2.70
C THR A 25 13.62 2.65 -1.79
N LEU A 26 14.35 2.36 -0.72
CA LEU A 26 14.88 3.39 0.20
C LEU A 26 15.96 4.25 -0.46
N ILE A 27 16.84 3.65 -1.28
CA ILE A 27 17.86 4.38 -2.04
C ILE A 27 17.20 5.34 -3.04
N TRP A 28 16.17 4.89 -3.75
CA TRP A 28 15.38 5.72 -4.65
C TRP A 28 14.62 6.82 -3.91
N GLY A 29 14.02 6.49 -2.77
CA GLY A 29 13.31 7.43 -1.91
C GLY A 29 14.20 8.59 -1.45
N ARG A 30 15.45 8.32 -1.08
CA ARG A 30 16.42 9.35 -0.65
C ARG A 30 16.72 10.40 -1.72
N LYS A 31 16.48 10.11 -3.00
CA LYS A 31 16.64 11.04 -4.12
C LYS A 31 15.42 11.98 -4.31
N ARG A 32 14.37 11.81 -3.52
CA ARG A 32 13.15 12.60 -3.59
C ARG A 32 13.02 13.50 -2.37
N HIS A 33 12.38 14.64 -2.57
CA HIS A 33 12.06 15.53 -1.46
C HIS A 33 10.80 15.04 -0.78
N HIS A 34 10.89 14.67 0.49
CA HIS A 34 9.77 14.24 1.31
C HIS A 34 9.49 15.26 2.41
N ILE A 35 8.23 15.55 2.64
CA ILE A 35 7.78 16.36 3.78
C ILE A 35 7.03 15.40 4.70
N PRO A 36 7.63 14.94 5.83
CA PRO A 36 6.93 14.07 6.76
C PRO A 36 5.92 14.90 7.57
N ILE A 37 4.69 14.37 7.67
CA ILE A 37 3.62 14.93 8.50
C ILE A 37 3.14 13.81 9.42
N LEU A 38 3.12 14.08 10.72
CA LEU A 38 2.59 13.17 11.74
C LEU A 38 1.28 13.76 12.27
N LEU A 39 0.22 12.97 12.20
CA LEU A 39 -1.11 13.36 12.65
C LEU A 39 -1.66 12.30 13.61
N GLU A 40 -2.28 12.76 14.69
CA GLU A 40 -3.09 11.92 15.57
C GLU A 40 -4.57 12.25 15.33
N ILE A 41 -5.39 11.23 15.06
CA ILE A 41 -6.79 11.40 14.69
C ILE A 41 -7.63 10.43 15.50
N ASP A 42 -8.68 10.93 16.16
CA ASP A 42 -9.69 10.08 16.78
C ASP A 42 -10.58 9.44 15.70
N VAL A 43 -10.51 8.12 15.62
CA VAL A 43 -11.26 7.31 14.65
C VAL A 43 -12.41 6.52 15.28
N THR A 44 -12.78 6.81 16.52
CA THR A 44 -13.79 6.07 17.29
C THR A 44 -15.13 6.07 16.55
N ALA A 45 -15.61 7.23 16.11
CA ALA A 45 -16.86 7.36 15.35
C ALA A 45 -16.82 6.59 14.02
N ALA A 46 -15.70 6.68 13.30
CA ALA A 46 -15.52 5.97 12.04
C ALA A 46 -15.55 4.45 12.23
N ARG A 47 -14.85 3.93 13.24
CA ARG A 47 -14.85 2.49 13.56
C ARG A 47 -16.24 1.99 13.97
N THR A 48 -17.00 2.79 14.70
CA THR A 48 -18.38 2.48 15.07
C THR A 48 -19.26 2.41 13.82
N ALA A 49 -19.23 3.43 12.97
CA ALA A 49 -20.01 3.47 11.73
C ALA A 49 -19.67 2.29 10.78
N ILE A 50 -18.39 1.92 10.66
CA ILE A 50 -17.96 0.76 9.85
C ILE A 50 -18.56 -0.53 10.40
N ARG A 51 -18.54 -0.73 11.73
CA ARG A 51 -19.10 -1.91 12.39
C ARG A 51 -20.61 -2.00 12.19
N ASP A 52 -21.31 -0.90 12.44
CA ASP A 52 -22.77 -0.83 12.32
C ASP A 52 -23.22 -1.06 10.88
N ARG A 53 -22.52 -0.44 9.90
CA ARG A 53 -22.79 -0.67 8.49
C ARG A 53 -22.54 -2.11 8.08
N SER A 54 -21.45 -2.72 8.55
CA SER A 54 -21.15 -4.13 8.27
C SER A 54 -22.21 -5.07 8.86
N ALA A 55 -22.72 -4.78 10.07
CA ALA A 55 -23.79 -5.54 10.69
C ALA A 55 -25.12 -5.43 9.93
N GLN A 56 -25.48 -4.22 9.46
CA GLN A 56 -26.74 -3.97 8.74
C GLN A 56 -26.76 -4.58 7.34
N THR A 57 -25.62 -4.56 6.64
CA THR A 57 -25.56 -4.95 5.22
C THR A 57 -25.02 -6.36 5.01
N GLY A 58 -24.42 -6.99 6.03
CA GLY A 58 -23.67 -8.24 5.90
C GLY A 58 -22.36 -8.11 5.11
N VAL A 59 -22.05 -6.92 4.58
CA VAL A 59 -20.83 -6.66 3.81
C VAL A 59 -19.72 -6.22 4.76
N ARG A 60 -18.63 -6.99 4.82
CA ARG A 60 -17.45 -6.62 5.63
C ARG A 60 -16.73 -5.43 5.02
N ILE A 61 -16.47 -4.44 5.83
CA ILE A 61 -15.67 -3.26 5.49
C ILE A 61 -14.45 -3.26 6.41
N SER A 62 -13.24 -3.19 5.82
CA SER A 62 -12.01 -3.04 6.61
C SER A 62 -11.73 -1.57 6.89
N PHE A 63 -11.15 -1.31 8.06
CA PHE A 63 -10.69 0.04 8.40
C PHE A 63 -9.66 0.56 7.37
N THR A 64 -8.73 -0.30 6.93
CA THR A 64 -7.76 0.04 5.87
C THR A 64 -8.48 0.44 4.57
N GLY A 65 -9.49 -0.32 4.14
CA GLY A 65 -10.26 0.03 2.93
C GLY A 65 -10.99 1.37 3.07
N TRP A 66 -11.50 1.68 4.26
CA TRP A 66 -12.10 2.97 4.56
C TRP A 66 -11.08 4.12 4.48
N VAL A 67 -9.89 3.95 5.10
CA VAL A 67 -8.79 4.94 5.04
C VAL A 67 -8.36 5.18 3.59
N VAL A 68 -8.19 4.12 2.79
CA VAL A 68 -7.85 4.22 1.37
C VAL A 68 -8.90 5.04 0.62
N LYS A 69 -10.19 4.79 0.87
CA LYS A 69 -11.26 5.57 0.22
C LYS A 69 -11.24 7.04 0.63
N CYS A 70 -11.05 7.34 1.91
CA CYS A 70 -10.96 8.72 2.38
C CYS A 70 -9.78 9.46 1.74
N LEU A 71 -8.61 8.82 1.66
CA LEU A 71 -7.43 9.40 1.00
C LEU A 71 -7.67 9.62 -0.50
N ALA A 72 -8.24 8.61 -1.18
CA ALA A 72 -8.52 8.70 -2.60
C ALA A 72 -9.52 9.83 -2.91
N GLN A 73 -10.53 9.99 -2.06
CA GLN A 73 -11.51 11.07 -2.19
C GLN A 73 -10.86 12.46 -2.00
N ALA A 74 -10.08 12.61 -0.91
CA ALA A 74 -9.39 13.87 -0.62
C ALA A 74 -8.41 14.27 -1.74
N VAL A 75 -7.64 13.31 -2.29
CA VAL A 75 -6.72 13.57 -3.41
C VAL A 75 -7.52 13.93 -4.69
N SER A 76 -8.63 13.27 -4.94
CA SER A 76 -9.51 13.58 -6.09
C SER A 76 -10.07 15.00 -6.03
N GLU A 77 -10.37 15.50 -4.83
CA GLU A 77 -10.82 16.88 -4.60
C GLU A 77 -9.67 17.90 -4.68
N HIS A 78 -8.45 17.44 -4.34
CA HIS A 78 -7.23 18.26 -4.29
C HIS A 78 -6.14 17.73 -5.22
N LYS A 79 -6.41 17.62 -6.52
CA LYS A 79 -5.58 16.96 -7.53
C LYS A 79 -4.13 17.45 -7.58
N TYR A 80 -3.84 18.66 -7.14
CA TYR A 80 -2.47 19.19 -7.10
C TYR A 80 -1.56 18.44 -6.13
N ILE A 81 -2.10 17.72 -5.13
CA ILE A 81 -1.31 16.97 -4.14
C ILE A 81 -0.46 15.86 -4.81
N HIS A 82 -0.99 15.23 -5.87
CA HIS A 82 -0.28 14.18 -6.60
C HIS A 82 0.20 14.61 -8.00
N ALA A 83 0.15 15.91 -8.29
CA ALA A 83 0.62 16.43 -9.56
C ALA A 83 2.14 16.29 -9.71
N VAL A 84 2.59 15.97 -10.91
CA VAL A 84 4.00 15.75 -11.22
C VAL A 84 4.51 16.82 -12.18
N ARG A 85 5.63 17.45 -11.83
CA ARG A 85 6.29 18.41 -12.71
C ARG A 85 6.94 17.68 -13.89
N LYS A 86 6.63 18.11 -15.11
CA LYS A 86 7.24 17.64 -16.36
C LYS A 86 8.10 18.74 -16.96
N GLY A 87 9.41 18.55 -16.89
CA GLY A 87 10.37 19.58 -17.33
C GLY A 87 10.25 20.85 -16.48
N ASN A 88 10.48 22.03 -17.10
CA ASN A 88 10.51 23.31 -16.40
C ASN A 88 9.21 24.12 -16.46
N LYS A 89 8.28 23.75 -17.33
CA LYS A 89 7.11 24.58 -17.67
C LYS A 89 5.77 23.88 -17.59
N GLN A 90 5.74 22.57 -17.34
CA GLN A 90 4.50 21.79 -17.36
C GLN A 90 4.25 21.08 -16.06
N LEU A 91 2.99 20.98 -15.70
CA LEU A 91 2.49 20.17 -14.60
C LEU A 91 1.52 19.14 -15.16
N VAL A 92 1.72 17.88 -14.81
CA VAL A 92 0.80 16.79 -15.12
C VAL A 92 -0.11 16.61 -13.91
N ILE A 93 -1.40 16.77 -14.11
CA ILE A 93 -2.43 16.60 -13.09
C ILE A 93 -3.23 15.37 -13.51
N PHE A 94 -3.32 14.39 -12.61
CA PHE A 94 -4.03 13.15 -12.87
C PHE A 94 -5.48 13.23 -12.38
N ASP A 95 -6.38 12.57 -13.08
CA ASP A 95 -7.77 12.40 -12.67
C ASP A 95 -7.95 11.14 -11.82
N ASP A 96 -7.24 10.08 -12.19
CA ASP A 96 -7.23 8.82 -11.47
C ASP A 96 -6.33 8.91 -10.22
N VAL A 97 -6.79 8.35 -9.12
CA VAL A 97 -6.03 8.26 -7.87
C VAL A 97 -5.68 6.81 -7.61
N ASP A 98 -4.39 6.50 -7.75
CA ASP A 98 -3.83 5.19 -7.44
C ASP A 98 -3.21 5.22 -6.05
N ILE A 99 -3.60 4.28 -5.19
CA ILE A 99 -3.10 4.18 -3.81
C ILE A 99 -2.23 2.94 -3.66
N ASN A 100 -0.97 3.15 -3.30
CA ASN A 100 -0.08 2.04 -2.94
C ASN A 100 -0.27 1.69 -1.46
N ILE A 101 -0.53 0.43 -1.19
CA ILE A 101 -0.62 -0.14 0.16
C ILE A 101 0.36 -1.30 0.31
N VAL A 102 0.68 -1.64 1.54
CA VAL A 102 1.45 -2.85 1.86
C VAL A 102 0.49 -3.93 2.29
N VAL A 103 0.59 -5.10 1.65
CA VAL A 103 -0.24 -6.26 1.91
C VAL A 103 0.64 -7.45 2.26
N GLU A 104 0.34 -8.13 3.37
CA GLU A 104 1.03 -9.38 3.73
C GLU A 104 0.58 -10.51 2.81
N ARG A 105 1.56 -11.21 2.19
CA ARG A 105 1.30 -12.24 1.18
C ARG A 105 2.31 -13.36 1.25
N ALA A 106 1.88 -14.56 0.90
CA ALA A 106 2.81 -15.66 0.64
C ALA A 106 3.61 -15.38 -0.65
N VAL A 107 4.93 -15.47 -0.56
CA VAL A 107 5.85 -15.17 -1.67
C VAL A 107 6.65 -16.42 -2.03
N GLY A 108 6.41 -16.95 -3.24
CA GLY A 108 7.21 -18.04 -3.80
C GLY A 108 7.32 -19.26 -2.91
N LYS A 109 8.57 -19.65 -2.55
CA LYS A 109 8.89 -20.84 -1.73
C LYS A 109 9.10 -20.49 -0.24
N THR A 110 8.42 -19.47 0.29
CA THR A 110 8.45 -19.24 1.74
C THR A 110 7.89 -20.44 2.50
N ALA A 111 8.34 -20.62 3.74
CA ALA A 111 7.86 -21.71 4.57
C ALA A 111 6.32 -21.61 4.73
N PRO A 112 5.61 -22.74 4.89
CA PRO A 112 4.16 -22.72 5.08
C PRO A 112 3.75 -21.78 6.22
N GLY A 113 2.92 -20.77 5.91
CA GLY A 113 2.45 -19.78 6.88
C GLY A 113 3.33 -18.53 6.99
N GLU A 114 4.46 -18.46 6.32
CA GLU A 114 5.28 -17.25 6.28
C GLU A 114 4.76 -16.28 5.21
N THR A 115 4.55 -15.03 5.61
CA THR A 115 4.11 -13.96 4.71
C THR A 115 5.13 -12.83 4.71
N LEU A 116 5.23 -12.14 3.58
CA LEU A 116 6.07 -10.96 3.44
C LEU A 116 5.20 -9.74 3.11
N PRO A 117 5.56 -8.55 3.62
CA PRO A 117 4.91 -7.32 3.24
C PRO A 117 5.27 -6.96 1.80
N MET A 118 4.28 -6.97 0.91
CA MET A 118 4.44 -6.69 -0.51
C MET A 118 3.64 -5.45 -0.92
N PRO A 119 4.19 -4.58 -1.78
CA PRO A 119 3.45 -3.45 -2.31
C PRO A 119 2.33 -3.93 -3.22
N TYR A 120 1.18 -3.28 -3.12
CA TYR A 120 0.02 -3.49 -3.97
C TYR A 120 -0.61 -2.15 -4.34
N ILE A 121 -0.83 -1.90 -5.62
CA ILE A 121 -1.40 -0.65 -6.11
C ILE A 121 -2.89 -0.84 -6.39
N ILE A 122 -3.73 -0.16 -5.62
CA ILE A 122 -5.16 -0.07 -5.88
C ILE A 122 -5.35 1.04 -6.93
N ARG A 123 -5.72 0.64 -8.15
CA ARG A 123 -5.94 1.56 -9.27
C ARG A 123 -7.31 2.23 -9.15
N GLN A 124 -7.37 3.51 -9.53
CA GLN A 124 -8.61 4.30 -9.56
C GLN A 124 -9.40 4.19 -8.23
N ALA A 125 -8.72 4.33 -7.11
CA ALA A 125 -9.33 4.18 -5.79
C ALA A 125 -10.42 5.23 -5.53
N ASN A 126 -10.36 6.39 -6.18
CA ASN A 126 -11.39 7.43 -6.14
C ASN A 126 -12.72 6.96 -6.77
N GLU A 127 -12.67 6.10 -7.78
CA GLU A 127 -13.86 5.57 -8.47
C GLU A 127 -14.50 4.37 -7.75
N LYS A 128 -13.72 3.68 -6.89
CA LYS A 128 -14.17 2.49 -6.16
C LYS A 128 -14.89 2.88 -4.87
N ASN A 129 -15.91 2.10 -4.51
CA ASN A 129 -16.51 2.20 -3.18
C ASN A 129 -15.69 1.40 -2.15
N VAL A 130 -15.99 1.59 -0.85
CA VAL A 130 -15.22 0.97 0.25
C VAL A 130 -15.29 -0.56 0.21
N ALA A 131 -16.41 -1.13 -0.20
CA ALA A 131 -16.58 -2.59 -0.28
C ALA A 131 -15.75 -3.19 -1.42
N GLU A 132 -15.69 -2.52 -2.58
CA GLU A 132 -14.84 -2.90 -3.71
C GLU A 132 -13.36 -2.87 -3.31
N ILE A 133 -12.91 -1.80 -2.64
CA ILE A 133 -11.55 -1.69 -2.12
C ILE A 133 -11.25 -2.80 -1.10
N HIS A 134 -12.18 -3.08 -0.19
CA HIS A 134 -12.03 -4.17 0.77
C HIS A 134 -11.88 -5.53 0.07
N ALA A 135 -12.76 -5.83 -0.89
CA ALA A 135 -12.71 -7.09 -1.64
C ALA A 135 -11.41 -7.25 -2.42
N GLU A 136 -10.93 -6.18 -3.04
CA GLU A 136 -9.66 -6.14 -3.77
C GLU A 136 -8.46 -6.42 -2.86
N ILE A 137 -8.41 -5.76 -1.68
CA ILE A 137 -7.37 -6.02 -0.67
C ILE A 137 -7.40 -7.50 -0.24
N ARG A 138 -8.58 -8.08 0.01
CA ARG A 138 -8.71 -9.49 0.41
C ARG A 138 -8.29 -10.44 -0.70
N THR A 139 -8.60 -10.13 -1.94
CA THR A 139 -8.13 -10.91 -3.11
C THR A 139 -6.61 -10.83 -3.21
N ALA A 140 -6.04 -9.64 -3.07
CA ALA A 140 -4.60 -9.44 -3.05
C ALA A 140 -3.92 -10.26 -1.94
N GLN A 141 -4.47 -10.33 -0.74
CA GLN A 141 -3.94 -11.12 0.38
C GLN A 141 -3.91 -12.63 0.12
N ARG A 142 -4.85 -13.15 -0.66
CA ARG A 142 -4.97 -14.60 -0.95
C ARG A 142 -4.14 -15.05 -2.14
N SER A 143 -3.78 -14.15 -3.04
CA SER A 143 -2.98 -14.48 -4.21
C SER A 143 -1.50 -14.57 -3.84
N SER A 144 -0.84 -15.64 -4.29
CA SER A 144 0.62 -15.77 -4.21
C SER A 144 1.28 -14.87 -5.26
N VAL A 145 2.46 -14.38 -4.96
CA VAL A 145 3.25 -13.50 -5.84
C VAL A 145 4.63 -14.10 -6.07
N ALA A 146 5.16 -13.95 -7.28
CA ALA A 146 6.56 -14.25 -7.53
C ALA A 146 7.47 -13.25 -6.79
N ALA A 147 8.63 -13.70 -6.33
CA ALA A 147 9.56 -12.83 -5.64
C ALA A 147 10.01 -11.68 -6.57
N GLY A 148 9.87 -10.44 -6.11
CA GLY A 148 10.24 -9.23 -6.85
C GLY A 148 9.16 -8.66 -7.76
N GLU A 149 7.96 -9.24 -7.82
CA GLU A 149 6.85 -8.73 -8.61
C GLU A 149 6.03 -7.70 -7.83
N VAL A 150 5.77 -6.53 -8.43
CA VAL A 150 4.81 -5.54 -7.94
C VAL A 150 3.47 -5.81 -8.57
N GLN A 151 2.47 -6.12 -7.78
CA GLN A 151 1.12 -6.30 -8.29
C GLN A 151 0.35 -4.99 -8.36
N ILE A 152 -0.31 -4.82 -9.51
CA ILE A 152 -1.16 -3.67 -9.80
C ILE A 152 -2.60 -4.17 -9.88
N GLY A 153 -3.49 -3.56 -9.11
CA GLY A 153 -4.93 -3.82 -9.17
C GLY A 153 -5.52 -3.45 -10.53
N SER A 154 -6.64 -4.04 -10.86
CA SER A 154 -7.37 -3.66 -12.07
C SER A 154 -8.05 -2.30 -11.89
N PRO A 155 -8.11 -1.46 -12.95
CA PRO A 155 -9.00 -0.32 -12.97
C PRO A 155 -10.45 -0.78 -12.72
N ARG A 156 -11.29 0.13 -12.26
CA ARG A 156 -12.72 -0.17 -12.18
C ARG A 156 -13.21 -0.55 -13.57
N ALA A 157 -13.77 -1.75 -13.71
CA ALA A 157 -14.39 -2.16 -14.97
C ALA A 157 -15.54 -1.17 -15.26
N ALA A 158 -15.43 -0.43 -16.35
CA ALA A 158 -16.56 0.29 -16.89
C ALA A 158 -17.58 -0.79 -17.31
N TRP A 159 -18.60 -1.00 -16.50
CA TRP A 159 -19.78 -1.74 -16.92
C TRP A 159 -20.44 -0.89 -17.98
N ILE A 160 -20.14 -1.18 -19.23
CA ILE A 160 -20.84 -0.64 -20.38
C ILE A 160 -22.22 -1.28 -20.32
N THR A 161 -23.20 -0.49 -19.88
CA THR A 161 -24.61 -0.76 -20.09
C THR A 161 -24.98 -0.46 -21.52
#